data_1920ee512534b220aa3260defddb2eba
#
_entry.id   1920ee512534b220aa3260defddb2eba
#
_cell.length_a   1.000
_cell.length_b   1.000
_cell.length_c   1.000
_cell.angle_alpha   90.00
_cell.angle_beta   90.00
_cell.angle_gamma   90.00
#
_symmetry.space_group_name_H-M   'P 1'
#
loop_
_entity.id
_entity.type
_entity.pdbx_description
1 polymer ?
#
loop_
_entity_poly.entity_id
_entity_poly.type
_entity_poly.pdbx_seq_one_letter_code
_entity_poly.pdbx_strand_id
1 'polypeptide(L)'
;MWTGGFPEPLTFSLRARRHLRARRGDFDVVHDNQTLGYGLLGDVGAPLVTTIHHPITVDRQLELDAADGWKRRYSVRRWYAFTRMQKRVARRLPSVLTVSGTSRQEIVDHLGVRGDRVHVVHIGADTDLFSPDPSVPKVPGRIVTTSSADVPLKGLVFLVEALAKVRTEQPAAHLVVVGKRPAEGPVAQAIERYGLEGAVDFVKGITDAELVDLVRSAEVACVPSLYEGFSLPAAEAMATGTALLATTGGAVPEVAGPDGETCLAVPPGDAGALAAGLNRLLGDRELRARLGTAGRARVLRHFTWARAAEGTAARYREAIGPSATAPGATPAAAPTGDRGAHRDTSDTGVYPESRATC
;
A
#
# COMPACT_ATOMS: atom_id res chain seq x y z
N MET A 1 -19.26 -7.80 19.90
CA MET A 1 -18.04 -8.07 20.70
C MET A 1 -18.23 -7.54 22.10
N TRP A 2 -18.36 -8.40 23.10
CA TRP A 2 -18.74 -8.04 24.49
C TRP A 2 -17.69 -7.23 25.25
N THR A 3 -16.43 -7.23 24.81
CA THR A 3 -15.33 -6.57 25.55
C THR A 3 -14.88 -5.24 24.98
N GLY A 4 -15.36 -4.84 23.80
CA GLY A 4 -14.93 -3.61 23.10
C GLY A 4 -13.42 -3.46 22.89
N GLY A 5 -12.67 -4.56 22.94
CA GLY A 5 -11.25 -4.64 22.64
C GLY A 5 -11.02 -5.51 21.40
N PHE A 6 -9.83 -5.44 20.81
CA PHE A 6 -9.40 -6.26 19.68
C PHE A 6 -8.43 -7.37 20.16
N PRO A 7 -8.93 -8.57 20.56
CA PRO A 7 -8.12 -9.62 21.15
C PRO A 7 -7.36 -10.47 20.13
N GLU A 8 -7.64 -10.30 18.85
CA GLU A 8 -7.15 -11.16 17.77
C GLU A 8 -5.63 -11.30 17.73
N PRO A 9 -4.81 -10.22 17.79
CA PRO A 9 -3.36 -10.36 17.75
C PRO A 9 -2.81 -11.22 18.90
N LEU A 10 -3.39 -11.11 20.09
CA LEU A 10 -3.00 -11.92 21.25
C LEU A 10 -3.35 -13.39 21.04
N THR A 11 -4.62 -13.66 20.75
CA THR A 11 -5.14 -15.04 20.65
C THR A 11 -4.53 -15.77 19.47
N PHE A 12 -4.38 -15.09 18.32
CA PHE A 12 -3.72 -15.65 17.15
C PHE A 12 -2.26 -16.00 17.46
N SER A 13 -1.48 -15.08 18.01
CA SER A 13 -0.06 -15.31 18.27
C SER A 13 0.21 -16.46 19.24
N LEU A 14 -0.65 -16.63 20.27
CA LEU A 14 -0.54 -17.74 21.21
C LEU A 14 -0.86 -19.10 20.56
N ARG A 15 -1.90 -19.13 19.72
CA ARG A 15 -2.29 -20.34 18.96
C ARG A 15 -1.23 -20.70 17.92
N ALA A 16 -0.74 -19.70 17.16
CA ALA A 16 0.32 -19.87 16.19
C ALA A 16 1.60 -20.42 16.85
N ARG A 17 2.01 -19.84 17.98
CA ARG A 17 3.16 -20.33 18.75
C ARG A 17 3.02 -21.79 19.14
N ARG A 18 1.84 -22.20 19.68
CA ARG A 18 1.58 -23.59 20.06
C ARG A 18 1.70 -24.51 18.85
N HIS A 19 1.12 -24.12 17.72
CA HIS A 19 1.17 -24.89 16.47
C HIS A 19 2.60 -25.04 15.94
N LEU A 20 3.34 -23.93 15.87
CA LEU A 20 4.72 -23.90 15.36
C LEU A 20 5.68 -24.71 16.25
N ARG A 21 5.52 -24.65 17.58
CA ARG A 21 6.33 -25.47 18.51
C ARG A 21 6.12 -26.96 18.33
N ALA A 22 4.90 -27.40 18.01
CA ALA A 22 4.60 -28.81 17.72
C ALA A 22 5.22 -29.27 16.39
N ARG A 23 5.64 -28.33 15.56
CA ARG A 23 6.25 -28.54 14.23
C ARG A 23 7.70 -28.03 14.17
N ARG A 24 8.40 -28.08 15.28
CA ARG A 24 9.81 -27.70 15.35
C ARG A 24 10.63 -28.57 14.40
N GLY A 25 11.45 -27.91 13.56
CA GLY A 25 12.26 -28.56 12.53
C GLY A 25 11.59 -28.67 11.16
N ASP A 26 10.29 -28.36 11.04
CA ASP A 26 9.59 -28.31 9.75
C ASP A 26 9.88 -27.03 8.95
N PHE A 27 10.39 -25.99 9.61
CA PHE A 27 10.61 -24.67 9.03
C PHE A 27 11.99 -24.12 9.41
N ASP A 28 12.67 -23.49 8.44
CA ASP A 28 13.95 -22.82 8.64
C ASP A 28 13.79 -21.42 9.25
N VAL A 29 12.65 -20.76 9.00
CA VAL A 29 12.33 -19.41 9.47
C VAL A 29 10.83 -19.27 9.69
N VAL A 30 10.45 -18.46 10.67
CA VAL A 30 9.06 -18.01 10.88
C VAL A 30 8.98 -16.54 10.56
N HIS A 31 8.02 -16.17 9.70
CA HIS A 31 7.75 -14.78 9.38
C HIS A 31 6.37 -14.35 9.93
N ASP A 32 6.40 -13.40 10.85
CA ASP A 32 5.19 -12.74 11.36
C ASP A 32 4.86 -11.51 10.51
N ASN A 33 3.62 -11.44 10.04
CA ASN A 33 3.15 -10.27 9.30
C ASN A 33 2.29 -9.39 10.22
N GLN A 34 2.97 -8.52 10.97
CA GLN A 34 2.40 -7.47 11.84
C GLN A 34 1.44 -7.93 12.95
N THR A 35 1.45 -9.21 13.36
CA THR A 35 0.62 -9.65 14.49
C THR A 35 1.04 -8.98 15.79
N LEU A 36 2.34 -8.96 16.07
CA LEU A 36 2.96 -8.32 17.25
C LEU A 36 2.32 -8.75 18.57
N GLY A 37 1.88 -10.00 18.65
CA GLY A 37 1.28 -10.55 19.87
C GLY A 37 2.32 -11.21 20.79
N TYR A 38 1.99 -11.38 22.07
CA TYR A 38 2.91 -11.96 23.07
C TYR A 38 3.41 -13.37 22.74
N GLY A 39 2.71 -14.12 21.90
CA GLY A 39 3.18 -15.42 21.42
C GLY A 39 4.55 -15.37 20.75
N LEU A 40 4.88 -14.26 20.09
CA LEU A 40 6.15 -14.07 19.41
C LEU A 40 7.37 -13.90 20.35
N LEU A 41 7.13 -13.57 21.63
CA LEU A 41 8.21 -13.42 22.62
C LEU A 41 8.73 -14.75 23.16
N GLY A 42 8.08 -15.83 22.83
CA GLY A 42 8.53 -17.16 23.21
C GLY A 42 9.12 -17.90 22.03
N ASP A 43 9.57 -19.11 22.30
CA ASP A 43 10.07 -20.01 21.29
C ASP A 43 8.95 -20.38 20.28
N VAL A 44 9.16 -20.02 19.03
CA VAL A 44 8.28 -20.32 17.87
C VAL A 44 8.83 -21.47 17.01
N GLY A 45 9.91 -22.11 17.44
CA GLY A 45 10.45 -23.30 16.77
C GLY A 45 11.51 -23.05 15.71
N ALA A 46 11.64 -21.82 15.24
CA ALA A 46 12.64 -21.38 14.24
C ALA A 46 12.98 -19.89 14.44
N PRO A 47 14.04 -19.36 13.82
CA PRO A 47 14.34 -17.93 13.80
C PRO A 47 13.14 -17.09 13.35
N LEU A 48 12.92 -15.93 14.00
CA LEU A 48 11.77 -15.08 13.77
C LEU A 48 12.18 -13.80 13.03
N VAL A 49 11.49 -13.52 11.94
CA VAL A 49 11.48 -12.24 11.22
C VAL A 49 10.07 -11.68 11.28
N THR A 50 9.91 -10.38 11.43
CA THR A 50 8.58 -9.75 11.50
C THR A 50 8.52 -8.58 10.53
N THR A 51 7.47 -8.51 9.70
CA THR A 51 7.17 -7.29 8.94
C THR A 51 6.21 -6.40 9.74
N ILE A 52 6.52 -5.11 9.80
CA ILE A 52 5.65 -4.04 10.30
C ILE A 52 5.50 -3.04 9.16
N HIS A 53 4.31 -2.98 8.54
CA HIS A 53 4.06 -2.09 7.40
C HIS A 53 4.06 -0.62 7.83
N HIS A 54 3.32 -0.32 8.89
CA HIS A 54 3.33 0.97 9.59
C HIS A 54 2.87 0.78 11.04
N PRO A 55 3.24 1.65 11.97
CA PRO A 55 2.77 1.56 13.34
C PRO A 55 1.31 1.98 13.45
N ILE A 56 0.41 1.08 13.84
CA ILE A 56 -1.02 1.36 14.11
C ILE A 56 -1.21 2.46 15.19
N THR A 57 -0.16 2.80 15.90
CA THR A 57 -0.17 3.93 16.85
C THR A 57 -0.37 5.27 16.14
N VAL A 58 -0.02 5.41 14.87
CA VAL A 58 -0.28 6.58 14.03
C VAL A 58 -1.79 6.71 13.80
N ASP A 59 -2.44 5.63 13.34
CA ASP A 59 -3.90 5.59 13.12
C ASP A 59 -4.66 5.93 14.41
N ARG A 60 -4.21 5.34 15.53
CA ARG A 60 -4.78 5.65 16.84
C ARG A 60 -4.68 7.14 17.17
N GLN A 61 -3.56 7.79 16.88
CA GLN A 61 -3.39 9.22 17.18
C GLN A 61 -4.34 10.05 16.32
N LEU A 62 -4.40 9.78 15.03
CA LEU A 62 -5.30 10.45 14.09
C LEU A 62 -6.77 10.31 14.47
N GLU A 63 -7.21 9.11 14.86
CA GLU A 63 -8.57 8.91 15.34
C GLU A 63 -8.85 9.62 16.67
N LEU A 64 -7.85 9.73 17.56
CA LEU A 64 -8.00 10.48 18.80
C LEU A 64 -8.09 12.00 18.57
N ASP A 65 -7.37 12.51 17.58
CA ASP A 65 -7.37 13.93 17.23
C ASP A 65 -8.68 14.31 16.53
N ALA A 66 -9.24 13.39 15.72
CA ALA A 66 -10.55 13.56 15.08
C ALA A 66 -11.74 13.24 16.00
N ALA A 67 -11.52 12.73 17.21
CA ALA A 67 -12.60 12.30 18.09
C ALA A 67 -13.22 13.46 18.87
N ASP A 68 -14.51 13.74 18.61
CA ASP A 68 -15.31 14.69 19.36
C ASP A 68 -15.87 14.07 20.65
N GLY A 69 -15.58 14.73 21.77
CA GLY A 69 -16.10 14.40 23.08
C GLY A 69 -15.43 13.19 23.75
N TRP A 70 -15.61 13.11 25.08
CA TRP A 70 -14.92 12.13 25.92
C TRP A 70 -15.32 10.68 25.66
N LYS A 71 -16.60 10.44 25.31
CA LYS A 71 -17.10 9.07 25.03
C LYS A 71 -16.43 8.47 23.79
N ARG A 72 -16.30 9.26 22.71
CA ARG A 72 -15.62 8.81 21.48
C ARG A 72 -14.13 8.57 21.76
N ARG A 73 -13.46 9.50 22.45
CA ARG A 73 -12.05 9.34 22.84
C ARG A 73 -11.80 8.10 23.71
N TYR A 74 -12.72 7.80 24.64
CA TYR A 74 -12.64 6.60 25.45
C TYR A 74 -12.80 5.32 24.61
N SER A 75 -13.76 5.31 23.68
CA SER A 75 -13.97 4.19 22.75
C SER A 75 -12.73 3.91 21.89
N VAL A 76 -12.13 4.94 21.30
CA VAL A 76 -10.89 4.83 20.52
C VAL A 76 -9.74 4.30 21.39
N ARG A 77 -9.52 4.84 22.58
CA ARG A 77 -8.47 4.35 23.50
C ARG A 77 -8.65 2.88 23.87
N ARG A 78 -9.89 2.44 24.04
CA ARG A 78 -10.21 1.05 24.37
C ARG A 78 -10.00 0.14 23.17
N TRP A 79 -10.44 0.55 22.00
CA TRP A 79 -10.25 -0.21 20.76
C TRP A 79 -8.76 -0.46 20.49
N TYR A 80 -7.94 0.58 20.58
CA TYR A 80 -6.50 0.50 20.34
C TYR A 80 -5.67 0.06 21.57
N ALA A 81 -6.28 -0.49 22.61
CA ALA A 81 -5.54 -0.93 23.81
C ALA A 81 -4.47 -2.00 23.52
N PHE A 82 -4.67 -2.80 22.47
CA PHE A 82 -3.72 -3.81 22.00
C PHE A 82 -2.37 -3.23 21.52
N THR A 83 -2.33 -1.96 21.11
CA THR A 83 -1.08 -1.30 20.70
C THR A 83 -0.02 -1.25 21.81
N ARG A 84 -0.45 -1.30 23.09
CA ARG A 84 0.49 -1.42 24.23
C ARG A 84 1.23 -2.76 24.21
N MET A 85 0.53 -3.84 23.86
CA MET A 85 1.14 -5.16 23.67
C MET A 85 2.09 -5.12 22.47
N GLN A 86 1.63 -4.63 21.33
CA GLN A 86 2.43 -4.53 20.11
C GLN A 86 3.74 -3.77 20.37
N LYS A 87 3.67 -2.62 21.05
CA LYS A 87 4.86 -1.85 21.44
C LYS A 87 5.84 -2.63 22.32
N ARG A 88 5.34 -3.44 23.28
CA ARG A 88 6.19 -4.26 24.15
C ARG A 88 6.85 -5.41 23.38
N VAL A 89 6.11 -6.01 22.45
CA VAL A 89 6.60 -7.11 21.61
C VAL A 89 7.62 -6.59 20.63
N ALA A 90 7.29 -5.54 19.84
CA ALA A 90 8.14 -4.99 18.81
C ALA A 90 9.56 -4.66 19.31
N ARG A 91 9.67 -4.06 20.50
CA ARG A 91 10.97 -3.75 21.13
C ARG A 91 11.88 -4.94 21.38
N ARG A 92 11.34 -6.15 21.42
CA ARG A 92 12.06 -7.39 21.73
C ARG A 92 12.32 -8.25 20.51
N LEU A 93 11.73 -7.90 19.36
CA LEU A 93 11.94 -8.65 18.13
C LEU A 93 13.41 -8.57 17.67
N PRO A 94 13.96 -9.68 17.19
CA PRO A 94 15.36 -9.71 16.75
C PRO A 94 15.56 -8.98 15.43
N SER A 95 14.60 -9.08 14.49
CA SER A 95 14.67 -8.51 13.16
C SER A 95 13.27 -8.05 12.73
N VAL A 96 13.17 -6.81 12.28
CA VAL A 96 11.94 -6.17 11.80
C VAL A 96 12.16 -5.69 10.37
N LEU A 97 11.27 -6.10 9.47
CA LEU A 97 11.16 -5.57 8.12
C LEU A 97 10.11 -4.47 8.09
N THR A 98 10.33 -3.48 7.25
CA THR A 98 9.33 -2.45 6.97
C THR A 98 9.42 -2.00 5.53
N VAL A 99 8.40 -1.29 5.06
CA VAL A 99 8.16 -1.04 3.64
C VAL A 99 8.76 0.27 3.13
N SER A 100 9.18 1.17 4.04
CA SER A 100 9.74 2.48 3.68
C SER A 100 10.65 3.04 4.77
N GLY A 101 11.47 4.03 4.42
CA GLY A 101 12.27 4.80 5.37
C GLY A 101 11.40 5.58 6.36
N THR A 102 10.29 6.13 5.88
CA THR A 102 9.30 6.81 6.73
C THR A 102 8.74 5.84 7.77
N SER A 103 8.25 4.67 7.36
CA SER A 103 7.76 3.65 8.30
C SER A 103 8.85 3.15 9.25
N ARG A 104 10.11 3.07 8.78
CA ARG A 104 11.24 2.73 9.65
C ARG A 104 11.42 3.76 10.78
N GLN A 105 11.39 5.04 10.45
CA GLN A 105 11.53 6.10 11.46
C GLN A 105 10.37 6.06 12.45
N GLU A 106 9.14 5.90 11.97
CA GLU A 106 7.97 5.79 12.84
C GLU A 106 8.00 4.55 13.75
N ILE A 107 8.48 3.41 13.26
CA ILE A 107 8.68 2.20 14.09
C ILE A 107 9.66 2.48 15.21
N VAL A 108 10.75 3.19 14.93
CA VAL A 108 11.72 3.60 15.95
C VAL A 108 11.07 4.54 16.97
N ASP A 109 10.40 5.58 16.51
CA ASP A 109 9.85 6.64 17.37
C ASP A 109 8.61 6.19 18.16
N HIS A 110 7.67 5.57 17.51
CA HIS A 110 6.39 5.20 18.10
C HIS A 110 6.42 3.87 18.84
N LEU A 111 7.11 2.86 18.30
CA LEU A 111 7.19 1.56 18.94
C LEU A 111 8.44 1.41 19.82
N GLY A 112 9.48 2.21 19.60
CA GLY A 112 10.73 2.19 20.34
C GLY A 112 11.58 0.97 20.02
N VAL A 113 11.53 0.49 18.78
CA VAL A 113 12.42 -0.55 18.26
C VAL A 113 13.78 0.07 17.99
N ARG A 114 14.85 -0.66 18.25
CA ARG A 114 16.21 -0.19 17.93
C ARG A 114 16.37 -0.09 16.41
N GLY A 115 16.90 1.03 15.93
CA GLY A 115 17.03 1.30 14.49
C GLY A 115 17.94 0.32 13.73
N ASP A 116 18.90 -0.32 14.41
CA ASP A 116 19.77 -1.37 13.85
C ASP A 116 19.04 -2.71 13.59
N ARG A 117 17.84 -2.87 14.15
CA ARG A 117 16.98 -4.06 13.92
C ARG A 117 15.90 -3.83 12.89
N VAL A 118 15.72 -2.60 12.40
CA VAL A 118 14.68 -2.26 11.43
C VAL A 118 15.31 -2.11 10.04
N HIS A 119 14.90 -2.99 9.14
CA HIS A 119 15.40 -3.06 7.76
C HIS A 119 14.31 -2.70 6.78
N VAL A 120 14.61 -1.81 5.84
CA VAL A 120 13.67 -1.43 4.79
C VAL A 120 13.74 -2.44 3.65
N VAL A 121 12.59 -3.02 3.32
CA VAL A 121 12.39 -3.83 2.12
C VAL A 121 11.10 -3.31 1.47
N HIS A 122 11.27 -2.57 0.38
CA HIS A 122 10.13 -1.99 -0.32
C HIS A 122 9.19 -3.07 -0.88
N ILE A 123 7.90 -2.76 -0.92
CA ILE A 123 6.90 -3.59 -1.59
C ILE A 123 7.11 -3.46 -3.10
N GLY A 124 6.76 -4.51 -3.86
CA GLY A 124 6.77 -4.52 -5.31
C GLY A 124 5.40 -4.19 -5.90
N ALA A 125 5.40 -3.59 -7.09
CA ALA A 125 4.26 -3.61 -8.00
C ALA A 125 4.42 -4.78 -8.98
N ASP A 126 3.29 -5.31 -9.47
CA ASP A 126 3.29 -6.27 -10.57
C ASP A 126 3.56 -5.54 -11.89
N THR A 127 4.82 -5.51 -12.28
CA THR A 127 5.27 -4.74 -13.47
C THR A 127 5.00 -5.45 -14.80
N ASP A 128 4.56 -6.70 -14.76
CA ASP A 128 4.10 -7.43 -15.95
C ASP A 128 2.63 -7.09 -16.22
N LEU A 129 1.81 -7.08 -15.19
CA LEU A 129 0.43 -6.63 -15.25
C LEU A 129 0.34 -5.11 -15.50
N PHE A 130 0.94 -4.32 -14.63
CA PHE A 130 1.00 -2.85 -14.75
C PHE A 130 2.13 -2.46 -15.71
N SER A 131 1.89 -2.62 -17.00
CA SER A 131 2.84 -2.29 -18.06
C SER A 131 2.21 -1.32 -19.07
N PRO A 132 3.00 -0.53 -19.82
CA PRO A 132 2.48 0.28 -20.91
C PRO A 132 1.85 -0.59 -22.00
N ASP A 133 0.75 -0.11 -22.56
CA ASP A 133 0.16 -0.67 -23.77
C ASP A 133 -0.23 0.44 -24.74
N PRO A 134 0.50 0.60 -25.85
CA PRO A 134 0.22 1.65 -26.85
C PRO A 134 -1.14 1.47 -27.56
N SER A 135 -1.74 0.27 -27.50
CA SER A 135 -3.06 0.00 -28.10
C SER A 135 -4.20 0.63 -27.30
N VAL A 136 -3.99 0.94 -26.02
CA VAL A 136 -4.97 1.61 -25.16
C VAL A 136 -4.87 3.14 -25.36
N PRO A 137 -5.86 3.78 -26.01
CA PRO A 137 -5.79 5.21 -26.29
C PRO A 137 -5.96 6.03 -25.01
N LYS A 138 -5.23 7.14 -24.90
CA LYS A 138 -5.47 8.13 -23.85
C LYS A 138 -6.81 8.82 -24.06
N VAL A 139 -7.59 8.94 -23.01
CA VAL A 139 -8.84 9.70 -23.01
C VAL A 139 -8.52 11.15 -22.58
N PRO A 140 -8.75 12.15 -23.45
CA PRO A 140 -8.44 13.54 -23.13
C PRO A 140 -9.11 14.01 -21.83
N GLY A 141 -8.35 14.68 -20.98
CA GLY A 141 -8.81 15.20 -19.70
C GLY A 141 -9.02 14.17 -18.60
N ARG A 142 -8.78 12.87 -18.85
CA ARG A 142 -8.97 11.84 -17.83
C ARG A 142 -7.88 11.87 -16.76
N ILE A 143 -8.32 12.06 -15.51
CA ILE A 143 -7.52 11.91 -14.30
C ILE A 143 -8.00 10.65 -13.61
N VAL A 144 -7.10 9.78 -13.17
CA VAL A 144 -7.42 8.58 -12.39
C VAL A 144 -6.82 8.63 -10.99
N THR A 145 -7.56 8.17 -10.01
CA THR A 145 -7.05 7.93 -8.65
C THR A 145 -7.58 6.62 -8.09
N THR A 146 -6.71 5.88 -7.43
CA THR A 146 -7.09 4.69 -6.65
C THR A 146 -7.17 5.10 -5.19
N SER A 147 -8.34 5.57 -4.76
CA SER A 147 -8.51 6.18 -3.45
C SER A 147 -9.87 5.84 -2.86
N SER A 148 -9.89 5.40 -1.60
CA SER A 148 -11.16 5.22 -0.88
C SER A 148 -11.67 6.56 -0.36
N ALA A 149 -12.92 6.90 -0.71
CA ALA A 149 -13.57 8.12 -0.23
C ALA A 149 -13.85 8.11 1.29
N ASP A 150 -13.93 6.91 1.87
CA ASP A 150 -14.22 6.72 3.29
C ASP A 150 -12.97 6.88 4.17
N VAL A 151 -11.79 7.06 3.58
CA VAL A 151 -10.52 7.21 4.28
C VAL A 151 -9.97 8.63 4.13
N PRO A 152 -10.12 9.51 5.13
CA PRO A 152 -9.68 10.91 5.05
C PRO A 152 -8.20 11.09 4.67
N LEU A 153 -7.33 10.17 5.12
CA LEU A 153 -5.90 10.18 4.81
C LEU A 153 -5.58 10.02 3.32
N LYS A 154 -6.52 9.49 2.53
CA LYS A 154 -6.36 9.38 1.08
C LYS A 154 -6.57 10.71 0.33
N GLY A 155 -7.02 11.76 1.01
CA GLY A 155 -7.04 13.13 0.50
C GLY A 155 -7.98 13.41 -0.68
N LEU A 156 -8.94 12.50 -0.96
CA LEU A 156 -9.82 12.62 -2.13
C LEU A 156 -10.63 13.93 -2.16
N VAL A 157 -11.00 14.48 -1.00
CA VAL A 157 -11.71 15.76 -0.92
C VAL A 157 -10.90 16.90 -1.56
N PHE A 158 -9.58 16.95 -1.34
CA PHE A 158 -8.71 17.98 -1.90
C PHE A 158 -8.56 17.83 -3.42
N LEU A 159 -8.59 16.57 -3.92
CA LEU A 159 -8.57 16.31 -5.36
C LEU A 159 -9.88 16.75 -6.04
N VAL A 160 -11.03 16.54 -5.40
CA VAL A 160 -12.32 17.03 -5.89
C VAL A 160 -12.35 18.57 -5.92
N GLU A 161 -11.86 19.23 -4.87
CA GLU A 161 -11.71 20.71 -4.86
C GLU A 161 -10.73 21.21 -5.96
N ALA A 162 -9.64 20.48 -6.18
CA ALA A 162 -8.69 20.79 -7.25
C ALA A 162 -9.34 20.63 -8.64
N LEU A 163 -10.14 19.58 -8.85
CA LEU A 163 -10.84 19.35 -10.11
C LEU A 163 -11.78 20.53 -10.45
N ALA A 164 -12.49 21.09 -9.46
CA ALA A 164 -13.33 22.26 -9.67
C ALA A 164 -12.53 23.44 -10.26
N LYS A 165 -11.33 23.69 -9.72
CA LYS A 165 -10.43 24.74 -10.23
C LYS A 165 -9.88 24.38 -11.61
N VAL A 166 -9.46 23.15 -11.84
CA VAL A 166 -8.95 22.68 -13.14
C VAL A 166 -9.99 22.87 -14.23
N ARG A 167 -11.25 22.58 -13.99
CA ARG A 167 -12.32 22.68 -14.98
C ARG A 167 -12.65 24.11 -15.42
N THR A 168 -12.21 25.14 -14.70
CA THR A 168 -12.31 26.52 -15.18
C THR A 168 -11.38 26.81 -16.35
N GLU A 169 -10.25 26.12 -16.45
CA GLU A 169 -9.27 26.25 -17.53
C GLU A 169 -9.38 25.11 -18.56
N GLN A 170 -9.73 23.91 -18.08
CA GLN A 170 -9.84 22.68 -18.87
C GLN A 170 -11.22 22.02 -18.64
N PRO A 171 -12.29 22.48 -19.30
CA PRO A 171 -13.66 21.99 -19.07
C PRO A 171 -13.86 20.48 -19.31
N ALA A 172 -13.02 19.87 -20.18
CA ALA A 172 -13.02 18.45 -20.45
C ALA A 172 -12.41 17.58 -19.35
N ALA A 173 -11.74 18.20 -18.35
CA ALA A 173 -11.15 17.44 -17.26
C ALA A 173 -12.21 16.67 -16.46
N HIS A 174 -11.98 15.38 -16.28
CA HIS A 174 -12.84 14.50 -15.51
C HIS A 174 -12.03 13.52 -14.65
N LEU A 175 -12.55 13.20 -13.48
CA LEU A 175 -11.90 12.34 -12.49
C LEU A 175 -12.59 10.98 -12.44
N VAL A 176 -11.82 9.91 -12.60
CA VAL A 176 -12.28 8.54 -12.34
C VAL A 176 -11.64 8.06 -11.05
N VAL A 177 -12.48 7.76 -10.07
CA VAL A 177 -12.08 7.24 -8.75
C VAL A 177 -12.32 5.75 -8.71
N VAL A 178 -11.26 4.98 -8.54
CA VAL A 178 -11.38 3.54 -8.28
C VAL A 178 -11.71 3.33 -6.81
N GLY A 179 -12.99 3.13 -6.53
CA GLY A 179 -13.53 3.03 -5.19
C GLY A 179 -15.03 3.15 -5.14
N LYS A 180 -15.59 3.04 -3.94
CA LYS A 180 -17.03 3.21 -3.74
C LYS A 180 -17.40 4.70 -3.70
N ARG A 181 -18.46 5.08 -4.41
CA ARG A 181 -19.06 6.42 -4.29
C ARG A 181 -19.61 6.61 -2.88
N PRO A 182 -19.19 7.66 -2.14
CA PRO A 182 -19.74 7.93 -0.83
C PRO A 182 -21.18 8.46 -0.97
N ALA A 183 -22.09 7.96 -0.11
CA ALA A 183 -23.45 8.50 -0.04
C ALA A 183 -23.49 9.86 0.69
N GLU A 184 -22.60 10.03 1.65
CA GLU A 184 -22.52 11.20 2.53
C GLU A 184 -21.05 11.54 2.82
N GLY A 185 -20.81 12.63 3.51
CA GLY A 185 -19.49 13.02 3.98
C GLY A 185 -18.78 14.06 3.10
N PRO A 186 -17.52 14.42 3.44
CA PRO A 186 -16.84 15.57 2.84
C PRO A 186 -16.68 15.49 1.32
N VAL A 187 -16.45 14.28 0.77
CA VAL A 187 -16.28 14.09 -0.67
C VAL A 187 -17.60 14.27 -1.40
N ALA A 188 -18.71 13.69 -0.89
CA ALA A 188 -20.04 13.87 -1.49
C ALA A 188 -20.45 15.35 -1.47
N GLN A 189 -20.26 16.00 -0.33
CA GLN A 189 -20.54 17.43 -0.17
C GLN A 189 -19.69 18.33 -1.09
N ALA A 190 -18.42 17.97 -1.32
CA ALA A 190 -17.57 18.72 -2.23
C ALA A 190 -18.03 18.56 -3.69
N ILE A 191 -18.41 17.35 -4.12
CA ILE A 191 -18.96 17.11 -5.46
C ILE A 191 -20.22 17.96 -5.69
N GLU A 192 -21.17 17.94 -4.76
CA GLU A 192 -22.39 18.74 -4.81
C GLU A 192 -22.08 20.24 -4.81
N ARG A 193 -21.27 20.69 -3.85
CA ARG A 193 -20.89 22.11 -3.68
C ARG A 193 -20.31 22.73 -4.93
N TYR A 194 -19.50 21.98 -5.67
CA TYR A 194 -18.80 22.44 -6.86
C TYR A 194 -19.50 22.06 -8.18
N GLY A 195 -20.66 21.39 -8.13
CA GLY A 195 -21.42 20.98 -9.30
C GLY A 195 -20.67 19.98 -10.18
N LEU A 196 -20.02 18.99 -9.60
CA LEU A 196 -19.12 18.05 -10.27
C LEU A 196 -19.75 16.67 -10.55
N GLU A 197 -21.09 16.51 -10.42
CA GLU A 197 -21.78 15.22 -10.56
C GLU A 197 -21.49 14.53 -11.90
N GLY A 198 -21.32 15.30 -12.97
CA GLY A 198 -21.00 14.79 -14.31
C GLY A 198 -19.50 14.79 -14.64
N ALA A 199 -18.64 15.12 -13.67
CA ALA A 199 -17.18 15.20 -13.86
C ALA A 199 -16.39 14.28 -12.93
N VAL A 200 -17.07 13.56 -12.02
CA VAL A 200 -16.46 12.59 -11.10
C VAL A 200 -17.21 11.26 -11.20
N ASP A 201 -16.52 10.27 -11.74
CA ASP A 201 -17.02 8.92 -11.83
C ASP A 201 -16.40 8.02 -10.77
N PHE A 202 -17.18 7.11 -10.20
CA PHE A 202 -16.70 6.09 -9.26
C PHE A 202 -16.88 4.71 -9.89
N VAL A 203 -15.80 3.95 -9.92
CA VAL A 203 -15.79 2.57 -10.42
C VAL A 203 -15.39 1.61 -9.30
N LYS A 204 -16.14 0.52 -9.15
CA LYS A 204 -15.89 -0.52 -8.15
C LYS A 204 -16.12 -1.90 -8.73
N GLY A 205 -15.50 -2.92 -8.15
CA GLY A 205 -15.70 -4.32 -8.59
C GLY A 205 -15.15 -4.58 -9.98
N ILE A 206 -14.20 -3.76 -10.44
CA ILE A 206 -13.48 -3.98 -11.69
C ILE A 206 -12.36 -5.00 -11.48
N THR A 207 -12.07 -5.75 -12.52
CA THR A 207 -10.94 -6.69 -12.55
C THR A 207 -9.60 -5.95 -12.57
N ASP A 208 -8.52 -6.65 -12.27
CA ASP A 208 -7.17 -6.08 -12.34
C ASP A 208 -6.83 -5.61 -13.78
N ALA A 209 -7.27 -6.34 -14.81
CA ALA A 209 -7.10 -5.92 -16.20
C ALA A 209 -7.83 -4.61 -16.51
N GLU A 210 -9.08 -4.48 -16.08
CA GLU A 210 -9.86 -3.24 -16.25
C GLU A 210 -9.24 -2.06 -15.47
N LEU A 211 -8.68 -2.32 -14.27
CA LEU A 211 -7.94 -1.32 -13.51
C LEU A 211 -6.72 -0.82 -14.29
N VAL A 212 -5.93 -1.74 -14.82
CA VAL A 212 -4.73 -1.42 -15.59
C VAL A 212 -5.07 -0.59 -16.83
N ASP A 213 -6.10 -0.98 -17.58
CA ASP A 213 -6.54 -0.25 -18.78
C ASP A 213 -7.12 1.12 -18.42
N LEU A 214 -7.79 1.24 -17.29
CA LEU A 214 -8.24 2.53 -16.78
C LEU A 214 -7.05 3.46 -16.50
N VAL A 215 -6.01 2.97 -15.82
CA VAL A 215 -4.78 3.75 -15.54
C VAL A 215 -4.04 4.07 -16.84
N ARG A 216 -3.91 3.11 -17.76
CA ARG A 216 -3.31 3.31 -19.08
C ARG A 216 -4.03 4.39 -19.89
N SER A 217 -5.35 4.41 -19.84
CA SER A 217 -6.17 5.36 -20.60
C SER A 217 -6.20 6.76 -20.00
N ALA A 218 -5.75 6.97 -18.77
CA ALA A 218 -5.70 8.28 -18.14
C ALA A 218 -4.50 9.12 -18.62
N GLU A 219 -4.70 10.41 -18.80
CA GLU A 219 -3.59 11.33 -19.06
C GLU A 219 -2.73 11.55 -17.80
N VAL A 220 -3.38 11.56 -16.64
CA VAL A 220 -2.73 11.78 -15.34
C VAL A 220 -3.26 10.79 -14.32
N ALA A 221 -2.36 10.13 -13.60
CA ALA A 221 -2.68 9.47 -12.36
C ALA A 221 -2.39 10.42 -11.18
N CYS A 222 -3.29 10.49 -10.21
CA CYS A 222 -3.14 11.36 -9.06
C CYS A 222 -3.19 10.57 -7.75
N VAL A 223 -2.21 10.80 -6.87
CA VAL A 223 -2.16 10.28 -5.49
C VAL A 223 -2.22 11.46 -4.53
N PRO A 224 -3.43 11.88 -4.10
CA PRO A 224 -3.63 13.07 -3.29
C PRO A 224 -3.48 12.83 -1.79
N SER A 225 -2.90 11.69 -1.38
CA SER A 225 -2.85 11.20 -0.01
C SER A 225 -2.18 12.19 0.95
N LEU A 226 -2.78 12.36 2.13
CA LEU A 226 -2.17 13.14 3.20
C LEU A 226 -1.02 12.37 3.86
N TYR A 227 -1.11 11.06 3.84
CA TYR A 227 -0.10 10.16 4.39
C TYR A 227 -0.21 8.77 3.75
N GLU A 228 0.94 8.15 3.48
CA GLU A 228 1.08 6.74 3.07
C GLU A 228 2.30 6.13 3.75
N GLY A 229 2.18 4.88 4.21
CA GLY A 229 3.33 4.09 4.67
C GLY A 229 4.21 3.55 3.53
N PHE A 230 3.58 3.33 2.39
CA PHE A 230 4.13 3.07 1.05
C PHE A 230 3.05 3.51 0.06
N SER A 231 3.31 3.71 -1.19
CA SER A 231 2.23 4.04 -2.12
C SER A 231 2.21 3.07 -3.30
N LEU A 232 1.46 1.97 -3.15
CA LEU A 232 1.21 1.05 -4.26
C LEU A 232 0.50 1.75 -5.44
N PRO A 233 -0.52 2.61 -5.24
CA PRO A 233 -1.14 3.34 -6.34
C PRO A 233 -0.14 4.19 -7.16
N ALA A 234 0.85 4.80 -6.50
CA ALA A 234 1.90 5.53 -7.20
C ALA A 234 2.80 4.60 -8.01
N ALA A 235 3.24 3.48 -7.41
CA ALA A 235 4.08 2.50 -8.09
C ALA A 235 3.35 1.85 -9.28
N GLU A 236 2.08 1.49 -9.14
CA GLU A 236 1.24 0.91 -10.19
C GLU A 236 1.03 1.90 -11.35
N ALA A 237 0.68 3.15 -11.05
CA ALA A 237 0.52 4.19 -12.06
C ALA A 237 1.83 4.46 -12.84
N MET A 238 2.95 4.60 -12.14
CA MET A 238 4.26 4.76 -12.75
C MET A 238 4.66 3.52 -13.57
N ALA A 239 4.32 2.32 -13.12
CA ALA A 239 4.59 1.08 -13.84
C ALA A 239 3.89 1.02 -15.21
N THR A 240 2.69 1.59 -15.35
CA THR A 240 2.00 1.71 -16.65
C THR A 240 2.59 2.80 -17.56
N GLY A 241 3.55 3.60 -17.06
CA GLY A 241 4.08 4.75 -17.79
C GLY A 241 3.13 5.96 -17.81
N THR A 242 2.09 5.97 -16.98
CA THR A 242 1.20 7.12 -16.84
C THR A 242 1.86 8.21 -15.97
N ALA A 243 1.76 9.46 -16.40
CA ALA A 243 2.32 10.59 -15.64
C ALA A 243 1.65 10.70 -14.27
N LEU A 244 2.47 10.84 -13.23
CA LEU A 244 2.02 10.88 -11.84
C LEU A 244 2.07 12.31 -11.29
N LEU A 245 0.96 12.75 -10.71
CA LEU A 245 0.90 13.84 -9.75
C LEU A 245 0.71 13.23 -8.35
N ALA A 246 1.59 13.52 -7.41
CA ALA A 246 1.52 12.96 -6.07
C ALA A 246 1.79 14.01 -5.01
N THR A 247 1.26 13.80 -3.82
CA THR A 247 1.62 14.62 -2.67
C THR A 247 2.95 14.18 -2.05
N THR A 248 3.51 15.02 -1.20
CA THR A 248 4.70 14.70 -0.40
C THR A 248 4.35 14.07 0.95
N GLY A 249 3.15 13.47 1.09
CA GLY A 249 2.67 12.88 2.35
C GLY A 249 3.30 11.52 2.67
N GLY A 250 3.90 11.39 3.85
CA GLY A 250 4.48 10.14 4.32
C GLY A 250 5.59 9.61 3.40
N ALA A 251 5.50 8.35 3.00
CA ALA A 251 6.47 7.69 2.12
C ALA A 251 6.19 7.87 0.61
N VAL A 252 5.20 8.68 0.22
CA VAL A 252 4.92 8.92 -1.21
C VAL A 252 6.16 9.38 -1.99
N PRO A 253 7.00 10.32 -1.48
CA PRO A 253 8.21 10.76 -2.18
C PRO A 253 9.23 9.63 -2.38
N GLU A 254 9.29 8.65 -1.48
CA GLU A 254 10.20 7.49 -1.63
C GLU A 254 9.83 6.65 -2.85
N VAL A 255 8.54 6.56 -3.18
CA VAL A 255 8.04 5.83 -4.35
C VAL A 255 8.06 6.71 -5.59
N ALA A 256 7.42 7.86 -5.53
CA ALA A 256 7.25 8.78 -6.67
C ALA A 256 8.58 9.34 -7.19
N GLY A 257 9.56 9.54 -6.30
CA GLY A 257 10.88 10.09 -6.65
C GLY A 257 10.90 11.61 -6.72
N PRO A 258 11.97 12.19 -7.35
CA PRO A 258 12.18 13.62 -7.38
C PRO A 258 11.10 14.35 -8.21
N ASP A 259 10.67 15.52 -7.70
CA ASP A 259 9.77 16.42 -8.41
C ASP A 259 10.37 16.89 -9.75
N GLY A 260 9.53 16.93 -10.77
CA GLY A 260 9.91 17.34 -12.12
C GLY A 260 10.75 16.32 -12.89
N GLU A 261 11.21 15.24 -12.26
CA GLU A 261 12.02 14.18 -12.89
C GLU A 261 11.19 12.92 -13.16
N THR A 262 10.51 12.36 -12.14
CA THR A 262 9.77 11.12 -12.22
C THR A 262 8.28 11.28 -11.95
N CYS A 263 7.89 12.39 -11.34
CA CYS A 263 6.51 12.79 -11.04
C CYS A 263 6.43 14.31 -10.97
N LEU A 264 5.22 14.88 -10.77
CA LEU A 264 5.07 16.17 -10.12
C LEU A 264 4.68 15.94 -8.65
N ALA A 265 5.32 16.68 -7.75
CA ALA A 265 5.08 16.59 -6.32
C ALA A 265 4.51 17.88 -5.76
N VAL A 266 3.50 17.77 -4.88
CA VAL A 266 2.82 18.92 -4.27
C VAL A 266 2.63 18.69 -2.78
N PRO A 267 2.45 19.73 -1.96
CA PRO A 267 2.15 19.58 -0.55
C PRO A 267 0.84 18.80 -0.32
N PRO A 268 0.76 17.95 0.72
CA PRO A 268 -0.49 17.27 1.07
C PRO A 268 -1.54 18.27 1.58
N GLY A 269 -2.82 18.03 1.25
CA GLY A 269 -3.93 18.88 1.68
C GLY A 269 -4.04 20.21 0.94
N ASP A 270 -3.27 20.45 -0.10
CA ASP A 270 -3.31 21.69 -0.89
C ASP A 270 -4.01 21.48 -2.24
N ALA A 271 -5.31 21.81 -2.26
CA ALA A 271 -6.13 21.72 -3.48
C ALA A 271 -5.68 22.73 -4.56
N GLY A 272 -5.03 23.83 -4.18
CA GLY A 272 -4.49 24.79 -5.14
C GLY A 272 -3.26 24.26 -5.87
N ALA A 273 -2.33 23.69 -5.11
CA ALA A 273 -1.15 23.05 -5.66
C ALA A 273 -1.50 21.81 -6.53
N LEU A 274 -2.49 21.00 -6.09
CA LEU A 274 -3.02 19.91 -6.91
C LEU A 274 -3.59 20.41 -8.23
N ALA A 275 -4.39 21.50 -8.21
CA ALA A 275 -4.97 22.07 -9.43
C ALA A 275 -3.88 22.59 -10.38
N ALA A 276 -2.89 23.31 -9.87
CA ALA A 276 -1.76 23.79 -10.68
C ALA A 276 -0.96 22.63 -11.32
N GLY A 277 -0.69 21.56 -10.56
CA GLY A 277 -0.02 20.37 -11.05
C GLY A 277 -0.83 19.63 -12.12
N LEU A 278 -2.15 19.50 -11.93
CA LEU A 278 -3.06 18.90 -12.90
C LEU A 278 -3.11 19.71 -14.19
N ASN A 279 -3.30 21.06 -14.11
CA ASN A 279 -3.33 21.94 -15.29
C ASN A 279 -2.03 21.82 -16.08
N ARG A 280 -0.89 21.82 -15.40
CA ARG A 280 0.42 21.65 -16.04
C ARG A 280 0.54 20.31 -16.76
N LEU A 281 0.13 19.22 -16.12
CA LEU A 281 0.20 17.88 -16.76
C LEU A 281 -0.82 17.74 -17.89
N LEU A 282 -2.04 18.19 -17.75
CA LEU A 282 -3.06 18.08 -18.79
C LEU A 282 -2.70 18.96 -20.01
N GLY A 283 -2.07 20.12 -19.78
CA GLY A 283 -1.67 21.04 -20.85
C GLY A 283 -0.37 20.66 -21.57
N ASP A 284 0.48 19.79 -20.98
CA ASP A 284 1.81 19.49 -21.53
C ASP A 284 2.00 17.98 -21.76
N ARG A 285 1.76 17.55 -23.02
CA ARG A 285 1.92 16.15 -23.44
C ARG A 285 3.38 15.67 -23.36
N GLU A 286 4.35 16.53 -23.66
CA GLU A 286 5.77 16.15 -23.64
C GLU A 286 6.23 15.90 -22.20
N LEU A 287 5.80 16.75 -21.27
CA LEU A 287 6.04 16.58 -19.85
C LEU A 287 5.44 15.26 -19.36
N ARG A 288 4.18 14.94 -19.72
CA ARG A 288 3.57 13.66 -19.37
C ARG A 288 4.37 12.46 -19.89
N ALA A 289 4.81 12.49 -21.14
CA ALA A 289 5.59 11.42 -21.75
C ALA A 289 6.94 11.23 -21.05
N ARG A 290 7.63 12.32 -20.75
CA ARG A 290 8.91 12.31 -20.05
C ARG A 290 8.79 11.74 -18.63
N LEU A 291 7.84 12.25 -17.85
CA LEU A 291 7.62 11.79 -16.47
C LEU A 291 7.14 10.34 -16.43
N GLY A 292 6.25 9.94 -17.33
CA GLY A 292 5.77 8.56 -17.41
C GLY A 292 6.90 7.57 -17.73
N THR A 293 7.79 7.90 -18.68
CA THR A 293 8.95 7.07 -19.01
C THR A 293 9.93 6.98 -17.83
N ALA A 294 10.25 8.09 -17.21
CA ALA A 294 11.18 8.13 -16.07
C ALA A 294 10.59 7.42 -14.84
N GLY A 295 9.29 7.61 -14.60
CA GLY A 295 8.57 6.96 -13.52
C GLY A 295 8.59 5.42 -13.65
N ARG A 296 8.29 4.91 -14.86
CA ARG A 296 8.39 3.45 -15.11
C ARG A 296 9.80 2.93 -14.89
N ALA A 297 10.82 3.61 -15.42
CA ALA A 297 12.20 3.21 -15.22
C ALA A 297 12.58 3.12 -13.72
N ARG A 298 12.05 4.04 -12.90
CA ARG A 298 12.22 4.03 -11.46
C ARG A 298 11.58 2.81 -10.82
N VAL A 299 10.31 2.49 -11.16
CA VAL A 299 9.61 1.32 -10.61
C VAL A 299 10.32 0.03 -10.96
N LEU A 300 10.70 -0.16 -12.22
CA LEU A 300 11.43 -1.35 -12.68
C LEU A 300 12.78 -1.53 -11.95
N ARG A 301 13.41 -0.42 -11.56
CA ARG A 301 14.68 -0.46 -10.85
C ARG A 301 14.53 -0.77 -9.36
N HIS A 302 13.47 -0.29 -8.71
CA HIS A 302 13.40 -0.26 -7.24
C HIS A 302 12.21 -0.99 -6.63
N PHE A 303 11.07 -1.11 -7.33
CA PHE A 303 9.79 -1.50 -6.75
C PHE A 303 9.14 -2.67 -7.50
N THR A 304 9.90 -3.72 -7.77
CA THR A 304 9.38 -4.99 -8.33
C THR A 304 9.23 -6.03 -7.23
N TRP A 305 8.32 -6.99 -7.42
CA TRP A 305 8.19 -8.13 -6.50
C TRP A 305 9.47 -8.97 -6.41
N ALA A 306 10.26 -9.04 -7.49
CA ALA A 306 11.56 -9.70 -7.46
C ALA A 306 12.51 -9.04 -6.45
N ARG A 307 12.57 -7.69 -6.43
CA ARG A 307 13.36 -6.93 -5.45
C ARG A 307 12.87 -7.13 -4.02
N ALA A 308 11.54 -7.11 -3.82
CA ALA A 308 10.95 -7.37 -2.50
C ALA A 308 11.30 -8.78 -2.01
N ALA A 309 11.22 -9.78 -2.88
CA ALA A 309 11.58 -11.16 -2.56
C ALA A 309 13.07 -11.33 -2.26
N GLU A 310 13.96 -10.73 -3.06
CA GLU A 310 15.41 -10.71 -2.82
C GLU A 310 15.76 -10.11 -1.46
N GLY A 311 15.20 -8.92 -1.16
CA GLY A 311 15.42 -8.23 0.11
C GLY A 311 14.91 -9.05 1.31
N THR A 312 13.73 -9.64 1.20
CA THR A 312 13.16 -10.49 2.25
C THR A 312 14.00 -11.77 2.44
N ALA A 313 14.38 -12.44 1.36
CA ALA A 313 15.21 -13.64 1.41
C ALA A 313 16.59 -13.38 2.02
N ALA A 314 17.18 -12.20 1.77
CA ALA A 314 18.43 -11.80 2.42
C ALA A 314 18.27 -11.74 3.95
N ARG A 315 17.15 -11.17 4.44
CA ARG A 315 16.88 -11.10 5.88
C ARG A 315 16.60 -12.48 6.49
N TYR A 316 15.95 -13.39 5.74
CA TYR A 316 15.79 -14.78 6.19
C TYR A 316 17.14 -15.47 6.35
N ARG A 317 18.04 -15.36 5.36
CA ARG A 317 19.39 -15.96 5.44
C ARG A 317 20.18 -15.44 6.64
N GLU A 318 20.10 -14.14 6.93
CA GLU A 318 20.72 -13.57 8.12
C GLU A 318 20.13 -14.11 9.42
N ALA A 319 18.80 -14.25 9.50
CA ALA A 319 18.12 -14.77 10.68
C ALA A 319 18.45 -16.25 10.92
N ILE A 320 18.57 -17.04 9.86
CA ILE A 320 18.94 -18.46 9.91
C ILE A 320 20.42 -18.62 10.33
N GLY A 321 21.30 -17.72 9.90
CA GLY A 321 22.73 -17.77 10.21
C GLY A 321 23.53 -18.81 9.40
N PRO A 322 24.84 -18.81 9.50
CA PRO A 322 25.72 -19.64 8.67
C PRO A 322 25.66 -21.15 8.96
N SER A 323 25.04 -21.58 10.07
CA SER A 323 24.99 -23.00 10.49
C SER A 323 23.94 -23.86 9.81
N ALA A 324 23.01 -23.29 9.04
CA ALA A 324 21.89 -24.01 8.43
C ALA A 324 22.15 -24.46 7.00
N THR A 325 23.26 -24.05 6.38
CA THR A 325 23.69 -24.59 5.08
C THR A 325 24.53 -25.82 5.27
N ALA A 326 23.90 -26.97 5.56
CA ALA A 326 24.57 -28.26 5.41
C ALA A 326 24.88 -28.50 3.92
N PRO A 327 26.13 -28.82 3.55
CA PRO A 327 26.45 -29.22 2.19
C PRO A 327 25.91 -30.62 1.95
N GLY A 328 24.79 -30.78 1.25
CA GLY A 328 24.26 -32.12 0.95
C GLY A 328 22.88 -32.22 0.33
N ALA A 329 22.25 -31.14 -0.10
CA ALA A 329 21.07 -31.25 -0.93
C ALA A 329 21.48 -31.32 -2.41
N THR A 330 21.65 -32.54 -2.92
CA THR A 330 21.67 -32.81 -4.39
C THR A 330 20.39 -32.20 -4.98
N PRO A 331 20.49 -31.42 -6.06
CA PRO A 331 19.28 -30.89 -6.71
C PRO A 331 18.42 -32.07 -7.13
N ALA A 332 17.20 -32.16 -6.62
CA ALA A 332 16.22 -33.11 -7.11
C ALA A 332 16.07 -32.88 -8.61
N ALA A 333 16.33 -33.94 -9.41
CA ALA A 333 16.14 -33.90 -10.82
C ALA A 333 14.72 -33.47 -11.16
N ALA A 334 14.61 -32.52 -12.09
CA ALA A 334 13.34 -32.07 -12.62
C ALA A 334 12.53 -33.29 -13.11
N PRO A 335 11.24 -33.41 -12.80
CA PRO A 335 10.42 -34.47 -13.36
C PRO A 335 10.29 -34.23 -14.86
N THR A 336 10.85 -35.13 -15.64
CA THR A 336 10.60 -35.25 -17.08
C THR A 336 9.12 -35.52 -17.31
N GLY A 337 8.51 -34.68 -18.13
CA GLY A 337 7.09 -34.67 -18.37
C GLY A 337 6.53 -36.00 -18.88
N ASP A 338 5.31 -36.23 -18.46
CA ASP A 338 4.39 -37.06 -19.26
C ASP A 338 3.11 -36.23 -19.49
N ARG A 339 2.74 -36.11 -20.78
CA ARG A 339 1.52 -35.46 -21.23
C ARG A 339 0.42 -36.49 -21.21
N GLY A 340 -0.59 -36.29 -20.42
CA GLY A 340 -1.75 -37.17 -20.46
C GLY A 340 -2.98 -36.65 -19.72
N ALA A 341 -3.95 -36.22 -20.51
CA ALA A 341 -5.39 -36.28 -20.29
C ALA A 341 -6.07 -35.27 -19.34
N HIS A 342 -6.79 -34.36 -19.98
CA HIS A 342 -7.98 -33.63 -19.52
C HIS A 342 -8.81 -34.39 -18.49
N ARG A 343 -9.12 -33.71 -17.38
CA ARG A 343 -10.43 -33.80 -16.71
C ARG A 343 -10.86 -32.43 -16.24
N ASP A 344 -11.90 -31.98 -16.88
CA ASP A 344 -12.78 -30.88 -16.54
C ASP A 344 -13.48 -31.17 -15.20
N THR A 345 -13.28 -30.32 -14.19
CA THR A 345 -14.20 -30.20 -13.06
C THR A 345 -14.23 -28.74 -12.65
N SER A 346 -15.27 -28.07 -13.13
CA SER A 346 -15.78 -26.81 -12.61
C SER A 346 -16.04 -26.94 -11.10
N ASP A 347 -15.23 -26.25 -10.29
CA ASP A 347 -15.61 -25.92 -8.92
C ASP A 347 -15.33 -24.43 -8.67
N THR A 348 -16.45 -23.68 -8.67
CA THR A 348 -16.46 -22.24 -8.42
C THR A 348 -16.34 -22.00 -6.92
N GLY A 349 -15.12 -21.99 -6.43
CA GLY A 349 -14.80 -21.52 -5.07
C GLY A 349 -14.73 -20.00 -5.04
N VAL A 350 -15.82 -19.37 -4.63
CA VAL A 350 -15.86 -17.94 -4.28
C VAL A 350 -14.95 -17.70 -3.06
N TYR A 351 -13.81 -17.08 -3.27
CA TYR A 351 -13.02 -16.50 -2.17
C TYR A 351 -13.59 -15.13 -1.80
N PRO A 352 -13.90 -14.87 -0.52
CA PRO A 352 -14.37 -13.56 -0.11
C PRO A 352 -13.21 -12.54 -0.16
N GLU A 353 -13.55 -11.39 -0.72
CA GLU A 353 -12.72 -10.19 -0.80
C GLU A 353 -12.13 -9.80 0.55
N SER A 354 -10.82 -9.83 0.67
CA SER A 354 -10.10 -9.05 1.66
C SER A 354 -8.87 -8.42 0.98
N ARG A 355 -9.08 -7.36 0.23
CA ARG A 355 -7.99 -6.40 0.01
C ARG A 355 -7.76 -5.70 1.34
N ALA A 356 -6.73 -6.11 2.06
CA ALA A 356 -6.27 -5.40 3.23
C ALA A 356 -5.85 -4.00 2.78
N THR A 357 -6.58 -3.00 3.27
CA THR A 357 -6.16 -1.60 3.24
C THR A 357 -4.88 -1.48 4.07
N CYS A 358 -3.75 -1.36 3.43
CA CYS A 358 -2.51 -0.84 4.03
C CYS A 358 -2.59 0.68 4.11
#